data_1ddb760cd9bf8aa00d682cdca7c76bf9
#
_entry.id   1ddb760cd9bf8aa00d682cdca7c76bf9
#
_cell.length_a   1.000
_cell.length_b   1.000
_cell.length_c   1.000
_cell.angle_alpha   90.00
_cell.angle_beta   90.00
_cell.angle_gamma   90.00
#
_symmetry.space_group_name_H-M   'P 1'
#
loop_
_entity.id
_entity.type
_entity.pdbx_description
1 polymer ?
#
loop_
_entity_poly.entity_id
_entity_poly.type
_entity_poly.pdbx_seq_one_letter_code
_entity_poly.pdbx_strand_id
1 'polypeptide(L)'
;SAVVVLSGIALGPEAGFLTGALGRFICNFFDGQGPWTPWQMASWGIIGFISGVVFVRYEMQSKKETDKVEKKCIGVVYRLRKNSPFVLLFASVILFETAGYLFVVLTGRDMADTKGIMLYIFGLAGLVAGGLLQRKRLQTDSIVMAVFTFLVIFIIYGGIMNFAALIMQSSYMEGEKISLAALKALYITGVPYDIMHAAGAALCVFLLGEPFLKKIERVQIKYGIYRN
;
A
#
# COMPACT_ATOMS: atom_id res chain seq x y z
N SER A 1 7.26 0.46 -9.44
CA SER A 1 6.32 0.67 -8.30
C SER A 1 4.96 1.13 -8.80
N ALA A 2 4.85 2.32 -9.40
CA ALA A 2 3.59 2.88 -9.89
C ALA A 2 2.83 1.94 -10.86
N VAL A 3 3.54 1.33 -11.80
CA VAL A 3 2.94 0.39 -12.77
C VAL A 3 2.26 -0.80 -12.09
N VAL A 4 2.83 -1.33 -11.01
CA VAL A 4 2.25 -2.45 -10.26
C VAL A 4 0.90 -2.07 -9.64
N VAL A 5 0.84 -0.91 -8.98
CA VAL A 5 -0.40 -0.39 -8.41
C VAL A 5 -1.45 -0.14 -9.50
N LEU A 6 -1.06 0.53 -10.58
CA LEU A 6 -1.96 0.82 -11.70
C LEU A 6 -2.43 -0.43 -12.44
N SER A 7 -1.58 -1.46 -12.56
CA SER A 7 -1.98 -2.76 -13.11
C SER A 7 -3.02 -3.45 -12.25
N GLY A 8 -2.85 -3.44 -10.93
CA GLY A 8 -3.85 -3.95 -9.99
C GLY A 8 -5.20 -3.24 -10.14
N ILE A 9 -5.18 -1.91 -10.19
CA ILE A 9 -6.39 -1.09 -10.36
C ILE A 9 -7.07 -1.37 -11.71
N ALA A 10 -6.30 -1.43 -12.79
CA ALA A 10 -6.84 -1.56 -14.15
C ALA A 10 -7.28 -2.98 -14.52
N LEU A 11 -6.49 -3.98 -14.13
CA LEU A 11 -6.63 -5.36 -14.60
C LEU A 11 -7.14 -6.32 -13.52
N GLY A 12 -7.19 -5.85 -12.27
CA GLY A 12 -7.64 -6.62 -11.12
C GLY A 12 -6.50 -7.24 -10.29
N PRO A 13 -6.85 -7.85 -9.14
CA PRO A 13 -5.88 -8.25 -8.13
C PRO A 13 -4.89 -9.32 -8.61
N GLU A 14 -5.35 -10.30 -9.37
CA GLU A 14 -4.51 -11.37 -9.89
C GLU A 14 -3.45 -10.84 -10.85
N ALA A 15 -3.86 -9.98 -11.79
CA ALA A 15 -2.95 -9.35 -12.74
C ALA A 15 -1.98 -8.39 -12.02
N GLY A 16 -2.45 -7.67 -11.02
CA GLY A 16 -1.61 -6.83 -10.18
C GLY A 16 -0.54 -7.63 -9.43
N PHE A 17 -0.92 -8.77 -8.84
CA PHE A 17 0.01 -9.68 -8.18
C PHE A 17 1.10 -10.18 -9.15
N LEU A 18 0.69 -10.70 -10.31
CA LEU A 18 1.62 -11.22 -11.31
C LEU A 18 2.55 -10.11 -11.84
N THR A 19 2.01 -8.93 -12.13
CA THR A 19 2.81 -7.78 -12.58
C THR A 19 3.84 -7.39 -11.54
N GLY A 20 3.48 -7.39 -10.25
CA GLY A 20 4.39 -7.08 -9.16
C GLY A 20 5.48 -8.14 -8.98
N ALA A 21 5.09 -9.39 -8.84
CA ALA A 21 6.00 -10.49 -8.56
C ALA A 21 6.94 -10.79 -9.74
N LEU A 22 6.37 -11.01 -10.94
CA LEU A 22 7.17 -11.33 -12.13
C LEU A 22 7.94 -10.12 -12.64
N GLY A 23 7.31 -8.93 -12.60
CA GLY A 23 7.99 -7.70 -13.01
C GLY A 23 9.23 -7.43 -12.15
N ARG A 24 9.16 -7.65 -10.83
CA ARG A 24 10.35 -7.49 -9.98
C ARG A 24 11.40 -8.56 -10.24
N PHE A 25 10.98 -9.81 -10.44
CA PHE A 25 11.90 -10.89 -10.82
C PHE A 25 12.69 -10.53 -12.09
N ILE A 26 12.00 -10.08 -13.14
CA ILE A 26 12.63 -9.70 -14.41
C ILE A 26 13.54 -8.48 -14.22
N CYS A 27 13.11 -7.44 -13.49
CA CYS A 27 13.95 -6.27 -13.22
C CYS A 27 15.25 -6.63 -12.51
N ASN A 28 15.23 -7.62 -11.63
CA ASN A 28 16.43 -8.03 -10.90
C ASN A 28 17.49 -8.70 -11.79
N PHE A 29 17.19 -9.12 -13.03
CA PHE A 29 18.23 -9.51 -13.98
C PHE A 29 19.10 -8.32 -14.40
N PHE A 30 18.57 -7.11 -14.34
CA PHE A 30 19.29 -5.89 -14.67
C PHE A 30 19.84 -5.19 -13.41
N ASP A 31 19.07 -5.20 -12.31
CA ASP A 31 19.44 -4.56 -11.03
C ASP A 31 20.35 -5.43 -10.17
N GLY A 32 20.47 -6.72 -10.47
CA GLY A 32 21.17 -7.74 -9.70
C GLY A 32 20.24 -8.66 -8.91
N GLN A 33 20.46 -9.98 -9.11
CA GLN A 33 19.76 -11.02 -8.35
C GLN A 33 20.43 -11.23 -7.00
N GLY A 34 19.64 -11.54 -5.98
CA GLY A 34 20.16 -11.82 -4.64
C GLY A 34 19.10 -12.40 -3.71
N PRO A 35 19.45 -12.67 -2.44
CA PRO A 35 18.53 -13.24 -1.45
C PRO A 35 17.35 -12.31 -1.13
N TRP A 36 17.41 -11.04 -1.50
CA TRP A 36 16.32 -10.08 -1.42
C TRP A 36 15.23 -10.29 -2.49
N THR A 37 15.54 -10.97 -3.60
CA THR A 37 14.63 -11.13 -4.73
C THR A 37 13.28 -11.75 -4.34
N PRO A 38 13.20 -12.87 -3.60
CA PRO A 38 11.92 -13.44 -3.19
C PRO A 38 11.07 -12.49 -2.35
N TRP A 39 11.72 -11.75 -1.45
CA TRP A 39 11.04 -10.76 -0.60
C TRP A 39 10.48 -9.59 -1.39
N GLN A 40 11.24 -9.12 -2.37
CA GLN A 40 10.78 -8.08 -3.29
C GLN A 40 9.62 -8.56 -4.16
N MET A 41 9.69 -9.78 -4.70
CA MET A 41 8.60 -10.38 -5.47
C MET A 41 7.32 -10.48 -4.64
N ALA A 42 7.43 -10.97 -3.40
CA ALA A 42 6.30 -11.08 -2.49
C ALA A 42 5.69 -9.70 -2.17
N SER A 43 6.52 -8.73 -1.80
CA SER A 43 6.08 -7.37 -1.46
C SER A 43 5.34 -6.71 -2.61
N TRP A 44 5.91 -6.74 -3.81
CA TRP A 44 5.30 -6.14 -5.00
C TRP A 44 4.06 -6.89 -5.47
N GLY A 45 4.06 -8.22 -5.36
CA GLY A 45 2.87 -9.02 -5.62
C GLY A 45 1.72 -8.66 -4.69
N ILE A 46 1.97 -8.58 -3.39
CA ILE A 46 0.97 -8.20 -2.37
C ILE A 46 0.43 -6.79 -2.65
N ILE A 47 1.30 -5.82 -2.94
CA ILE A 47 0.88 -4.45 -3.25
C ILE A 47 -0.03 -4.41 -4.48
N GLY A 48 0.35 -5.10 -5.56
CA GLY A 48 -0.46 -5.19 -6.77
C GLY A 48 -1.82 -5.85 -6.53
N PHE A 49 -1.85 -6.91 -5.73
CA PHE A 49 -3.08 -7.60 -5.34
C PHE A 49 -4.02 -6.68 -4.54
N ILE A 50 -3.51 -6.06 -3.49
CA ILE A 50 -4.30 -5.15 -2.63
C ILE A 50 -4.84 -3.98 -3.45
N SER A 51 -4.04 -3.42 -4.36
CA SER A 51 -4.50 -2.34 -5.25
C SER A 51 -5.71 -2.75 -6.07
N GLY A 52 -5.72 -3.97 -6.61
CA GLY A 52 -6.86 -4.50 -7.37
C GLY A 52 -8.10 -4.83 -6.53
N VAL A 53 -7.90 -5.14 -5.23
CA VAL A 53 -9.02 -5.40 -4.30
C VAL A 53 -9.66 -4.11 -3.81
N VAL A 54 -8.83 -3.11 -3.49
CA VAL A 54 -9.26 -1.87 -2.83
C VAL A 54 -9.96 -0.92 -3.79
N PHE A 55 -9.49 -0.82 -5.03
CA PHE A 55 -10.09 0.07 -6.02
C PHE A 55 -11.25 -0.59 -6.76
N VAL A 56 -12.24 0.23 -7.08
CA VAL A 56 -13.25 -0.15 -8.08
C VAL A 56 -12.55 -0.16 -9.42
N ARG A 57 -12.72 -1.25 -10.17
CA ARG A 57 -12.31 -1.28 -11.57
C ARG A 57 -12.79 -0.01 -12.25
N TYR A 58 -11.92 0.62 -13.02
CA TYR A 58 -12.27 1.80 -13.80
C TYR A 58 -13.29 1.38 -14.87
N GLU A 59 -14.54 1.25 -14.47
CA GLU A 59 -15.68 1.17 -15.36
C GLU A 59 -16.24 2.59 -15.46
N MET A 60 -16.57 3.05 -16.65
CA MET A 60 -17.42 4.22 -16.83
C MET A 60 -18.75 3.94 -16.12
N GLN A 61 -18.82 4.21 -14.83
CA GLN A 61 -20.05 4.12 -14.08
C GLN A 61 -21.05 5.10 -14.68
N SER A 62 -22.01 4.53 -15.39
CA SER A 62 -23.26 5.22 -15.68
C SER A 62 -23.80 5.79 -14.37
N LYS A 63 -23.95 7.08 -14.32
CA LYS A 63 -24.33 7.93 -13.18
C LYS A 63 -25.64 7.53 -12.45
N LYS A 64 -26.26 6.40 -12.79
CA LYS A 64 -27.64 6.07 -12.40
C LYS A 64 -27.83 5.18 -11.18
N GLU A 65 -26.79 4.55 -10.62
CA GLU A 65 -26.99 3.58 -9.53
C GLU A 65 -26.59 4.06 -8.12
N THR A 66 -25.98 5.23 -8.01
CA THR A 66 -25.43 5.73 -6.75
C THR A 66 -26.50 6.23 -5.76
N ASP A 67 -27.72 6.56 -6.21
CA ASP A 67 -28.72 7.24 -5.38
C ASP A 67 -29.56 6.31 -4.48
N LYS A 68 -29.59 5.00 -4.71
CA LYS A 68 -30.52 4.10 -3.99
C LYS A 68 -29.99 3.43 -2.71
N VAL A 69 -28.68 3.37 -2.50
CA VAL A 69 -28.08 2.67 -1.34
C VAL A 69 -27.76 3.59 -0.16
N GLU A 70 -27.98 4.87 -0.32
CA GLU A 70 -27.38 5.94 0.49
C GLU A 70 -28.06 6.25 1.83
N LYS A 71 -29.22 5.67 2.15
CA LYS A 71 -30.07 6.13 3.26
C LYS A 71 -29.87 5.49 4.64
N LYS A 72 -28.85 4.65 4.87
CA LYS A 72 -28.76 3.87 6.12
C LYS A 72 -27.44 3.94 6.90
N CYS A 73 -26.70 5.03 6.89
CA CYS A 73 -25.49 5.22 7.71
C CYS A 73 -25.57 6.45 8.62
N ILE A 74 -25.06 6.31 9.85
CA ILE A 74 -25.01 7.33 10.90
C ILE A 74 -24.37 8.63 10.35
N GLY A 75 -25.05 9.75 10.54
CA GLY A 75 -24.87 11.03 9.82
C GLY A 75 -23.43 11.59 9.68
N VAL A 76 -22.52 11.39 10.65
CA VAL A 76 -21.14 11.92 10.56
C VAL A 76 -20.28 11.04 9.64
N VAL A 77 -20.33 9.73 9.80
CA VAL A 77 -19.61 8.77 8.95
C VAL A 77 -20.12 8.84 7.50
N TYR A 78 -21.42 9.05 7.33
CA TYR A 78 -22.05 9.28 6.02
C TYR A 78 -21.52 10.55 5.36
N ARG A 79 -21.44 11.66 6.10
CA ARG A 79 -20.96 12.94 5.57
C ARG A 79 -19.49 12.90 5.18
N LEU A 80 -18.64 12.28 6.00
CA LEU A 80 -17.22 12.06 5.72
C LEU A 80 -17.03 11.15 4.51
N ARG A 81 -17.82 10.07 4.40
CA ARG A 81 -17.78 9.11 3.30
C ARG A 81 -18.30 9.69 1.98
N LYS A 82 -19.24 10.63 2.01
CA LYS A 82 -19.79 11.30 0.82
C LYS A 82 -18.79 12.30 0.25
N ASN A 83 -18.09 13.03 1.10
CA ASN A 83 -17.22 14.13 0.68
C ASN A 83 -15.78 13.70 0.39
N SER A 84 -15.35 12.52 0.89
CA SER A 84 -13.96 12.10 0.70
C SER A 84 -13.82 10.59 0.99
N PRO A 85 -13.86 9.73 -0.04
CA PRO A 85 -13.87 8.28 0.15
C PRO A 85 -12.60 7.73 0.83
N PHE A 86 -11.49 8.46 0.81
CA PHE A 86 -10.24 8.04 1.45
C PHE A 86 -10.07 8.56 2.90
N VAL A 87 -10.95 9.45 3.36
CA VAL A 87 -10.84 10.01 4.74
C VAL A 87 -10.88 8.92 5.79
N LEU A 88 -11.71 7.88 5.61
CA LEU A 88 -11.78 6.77 6.54
C LEU A 88 -10.48 5.97 6.59
N LEU A 89 -9.87 5.68 5.44
CA LEU A 89 -8.60 4.97 5.36
C LEU A 89 -7.47 5.82 5.98
N PHE A 90 -7.42 7.10 5.65
CA PHE A 90 -6.39 8.00 6.13
C PHE A 90 -6.55 8.29 7.62
N ALA A 91 -7.77 8.56 8.06
CA ALA A 91 -8.09 8.79 9.46
C ALA A 91 -7.81 7.57 10.34
N SER A 92 -8.06 6.35 9.83
CA SER A 92 -7.73 5.14 10.59
C SER A 92 -6.23 4.96 10.75
N VAL A 93 -5.42 5.18 9.70
CA VAL A 93 -3.95 5.12 9.82
C VAL A 93 -3.45 6.15 10.82
N ILE A 94 -3.90 7.42 10.73
CA ILE A 94 -3.52 8.47 11.69
C ILE A 94 -3.96 8.11 13.12
N LEU A 95 -5.18 7.60 13.28
CA LEU A 95 -5.70 7.21 14.60
C LEU A 95 -4.86 6.09 15.22
N PHE A 96 -4.52 5.06 14.45
CA PHE A 96 -3.70 3.96 14.92
C PHE A 96 -2.26 4.39 15.20
N GLU A 97 -1.67 5.24 14.37
CA GLU A 97 -0.33 5.81 14.60
C GLU A 97 -0.31 6.65 15.87
N THR A 98 -1.31 7.51 16.09
CA THR A 98 -1.41 8.30 17.32
C THR A 98 -1.64 7.42 18.54
N ALA A 99 -2.46 6.38 18.44
CA ALA A 99 -2.67 5.40 19.51
C ALA A 99 -1.39 4.62 19.81
N GLY A 100 -0.63 4.22 18.79
CA GLY A 100 0.67 3.59 18.95
C GLY A 100 1.69 4.48 19.65
N TYR A 101 1.75 5.74 19.24
CA TYR A 101 2.60 6.72 19.90
C TYR A 101 2.23 6.90 21.38
N LEU A 102 0.93 7.07 21.65
CA LEU A 102 0.43 7.22 23.03
C LEU A 102 0.71 5.98 23.89
N PHE A 103 0.55 4.78 23.31
CA PHE A 103 0.88 3.52 23.98
C PHE A 103 2.36 3.46 24.40
N VAL A 104 3.28 3.88 23.54
CA VAL A 104 4.72 3.93 23.84
C VAL A 104 5.00 4.93 24.98
N VAL A 105 4.36 6.11 24.94
CA VAL A 105 4.50 7.13 25.98
C VAL A 105 4.00 6.61 27.33
N LEU A 106 2.81 6.01 27.37
CA LEU A 106 2.17 5.55 28.62
C LEU A 106 2.89 4.34 29.23
N THR A 107 3.52 3.48 28.39
CA THR A 107 4.28 2.33 28.90
C THR A 107 5.69 2.65 29.36
N GLY A 108 6.10 3.93 29.29
CA GLY A 108 7.43 4.38 29.73
C GLY A 108 8.60 3.74 28.97
N ARG A 109 8.32 3.10 27.80
CA ARG A 109 9.36 2.50 26.96
C ARG A 109 10.14 3.59 26.27
N ASP A 110 11.45 3.36 26.13
CA ASP A 110 12.33 4.35 25.51
C ASP A 110 11.87 4.65 24.07
N MET A 111 11.45 5.90 23.87
CA MET A 111 10.84 6.38 22.64
C MET A 111 11.78 6.24 21.43
N ALA A 112 13.08 6.37 21.65
CA ALA A 112 14.07 6.30 20.58
C ALA A 112 14.12 4.89 19.97
N ASP A 113 14.03 3.87 20.83
CA ASP A 113 14.20 2.47 20.43
C ASP A 113 12.98 1.81 19.79
N THR A 114 11.77 2.37 20.01
CA THR A 114 10.54 1.67 19.65
C THR A 114 9.79 2.32 18.47
N LYS A 115 10.10 3.58 18.15
CA LYS A 115 9.36 4.38 17.15
C LYS A 115 9.31 3.74 15.76
N GLY A 116 10.44 3.23 15.28
CA GLY A 116 10.51 2.69 13.93
C GLY A 116 9.56 1.50 13.72
N ILE A 117 9.64 0.49 14.59
CA ILE A 117 8.79 -0.71 14.48
C ILE A 117 7.32 -0.38 14.69
N MET A 118 7.02 0.47 15.68
CA MET A 118 5.64 0.86 15.98
C MET A 118 4.97 1.56 14.80
N LEU A 119 5.67 2.42 14.10
CA LEU A 119 5.17 3.09 12.90
C LEU A 119 4.65 2.10 11.85
N TYR A 120 5.37 1.01 11.62
CA TYR A 120 4.94 -0.01 10.64
C TYR A 120 3.81 -0.89 11.17
N ILE A 121 3.86 -1.31 12.44
CA ILE A 121 2.85 -2.19 13.04
C ILE A 121 1.50 -1.46 13.15
N PHE A 122 1.50 -0.27 13.74
CA PHE A 122 0.27 0.51 13.90
C PHE A 122 -0.22 1.07 12.56
N GLY A 123 0.69 1.46 11.66
CA GLY A 123 0.35 1.82 10.28
C GLY A 123 -0.34 0.69 9.53
N LEU A 124 0.19 -0.54 9.62
CA LEU A 124 -0.44 -1.72 9.03
C LEU A 124 -1.81 -2.01 9.65
N ALA A 125 -1.92 -1.96 10.99
CA ALA A 125 -3.18 -2.14 11.69
C ALA A 125 -4.21 -1.09 11.28
N GLY A 126 -3.80 0.18 11.17
CA GLY A 126 -4.64 1.28 10.69
C GLY A 126 -5.08 1.10 9.24
N LEU A 127 -4.20 0.63 8.38
CA LEU A 127 -4.48 0.37 6.97
C LEU A 127 -5.50 -0.79 6.82
N VAL A 128 -5.34 -1.86 7.59
CA VAL A 128 -6.28 -2.98 7.62
C VAL A 128 -7.64 -2.53 8.17
N ALA A 129 -7.66 -1.82 9.31
CA ALA A 129 -8.89 -1.32 9.92
C ALA A 129 -9.62 -0.36 8.96
N GLY A 130 -8.90 0.58 8.32
CA GLY A 130 -9.45 1.49 7.33
C GLY A 130 -10.02 0.77 6.12
N GLY A 131 -9.31 -0.24 5.62
CA GLY A 131 -9.80 -1.09 4.53
C GLY A 131 -11.07 -1.86 4.89
N LEU A 132 -11.16 -2.40 6.11
CA LEU A 132 -12.36 -3.10 6.60
C LEU A 132 -13.55 -2.15 6.83
N LEU A 133 -13.29 -0.93 7.32
CA LEU A 133 -14.31 0.11 7.48
C LEU A 133 -14.79 0.65 6.14
N GLN A 134 -13.93 0.60 5.13
CA GLN A 134 -14.23 1.03 3.77
C GLN A 134 -15.06 -0.04 3.05
N ARG A 135 -16.36 -0.07 3.30
CA ARG A 135 -17.28 -1.05 2.66
C ARG A 135 -17.43 -0.88 1.15
N LYS A 136 -17.14 0.31 0.61
CA LYS A 136 -17.13 0.59 -0.82
C LYS A 136 -15.69 0.71 -1.29
N ARG A 137 -15.39 0.17 -2.47
CA ARG A 137 -14.09 0.32 -3.11
C ARG A 137 -13.77 1.79 -3.36
N LEU A 138 -12.49 2.15 -3.30
CA LEU A 138 -12.03 3.51 -3.56
C LEU A 138 -12.28 3.91 -5.02
N GLN A 139 -12.60 5.18 -5.22
CA GLN A 139 -12.67 5.75 -6.57
C GLN A 139 -11.26 5.97 -7.11
N THR A 140 -11.12 5.87 -8.42
CA THR A 140 -9.85 6.06 -9.13
C THR A 140 -9.57 7.53 -9.41
N ASP A 141 -9.57 8.34 -8.36
CA ASP A 141 -9.14 9.74 -8.43
C ASP A 141 -7.63 9.83 -8.20
N SER A 142 -6.94 10.74 -8.89
CA SER A 142 -5.47 10.87 -8.84
C SER A 142 -4.93 11.05 -7.42
N ILE A 143 -5.61 11.84 -6.59
CA ILE A 143 -5.19 12.10 -5.21
C ILE A 143 -5.36 10.82 -4.37
N VAL A 144 -6.51 10.15 -4.50
CA VAL A 144 -6.82 8.91 -3.77
C VAL A 144 -5.81 7.82 -4.12
N MET A 145 -5.51 7.65 -5.41
CA MET A 145 -4.52 6.67 -5.88
C MET A 145 -3.12 7.00 -5.38
N ALA A 146 -2.72 8.27 -5.39
CA ALA A 146 -1.40 8.69 -4.92
C ALA A 146 -1.22 8.46 -3.41
N VAL A 147 -2.20 8.87 -2.60
CA VAL A 147 -2.19 8.66 -1.15
C VAL A 147 -2.19 7.16 -0.81
N PHE A 148 -3.03 6.39 -1.47
CA PHE A 148 -3.04 4.93 -1.31
C PHE A 148 -1.67 4.32 -1.66
N THR A 149 -1.09 4.72 -2.79
CA THR A 149 0.23 4.25 -3.24
C THR A 149 1.30 4.55 -2.21
N PHE A 150 1.31 5.78 -1.67
CA PHE A 150 2.24 6.16 -0.61
C PHE A 150 2.11 5.22 0.59
N LEU A 151 0.89 5.03 1.10
CA LEU A 151 0.64 4.21 2.30
C LEU A 151 1.05 2.75 2.11
N VAL A 152 0.63 2.12 1.00
CA VAL A 152 0.93 0.69 0.80
C VAL A 152 2.41 0.44 0.54
N ILE A 153 3.10 1.34 -0.15
CA ILE A 153 4.55 1.19 -0.38
C ILE A 153 5.30 1.45 0.92
N PHE A 154 5.00 2.53 1.63
CA PHE A 154 5.67 2.83 2.89
C PHE A 154 5.49 1.70 3.91
N ILE A 155 4.24 1.28 4.16
CA ILE A 155 3.91 0.33 5.23
C ILE A 155 4.26 -1.12 4.81
N ILE A 156 3.81 -1.55 3.63
CA ILE A 156 3.95 -2.96 3.22
C ILE A 156 5.34 -3.24 2.68
N TYR A 157 5.79 -2.47 1.69
CA TYR A 157 7.11 -2.71 1.11
C TYR A 157 8.22 -2.42 2.13
N GLY A 158 8.20 -1.25 2.78
CA GLY A 158 9.17 -0.89 3.81
C GLY A 158 9.15 -1.89 4.97
N GLY A 159 7.96 -2.26 5.46
CA GLY A 159 7.82 -3.24 6.53
C GLY A 159 8.43 -4.61 6.18
N ILE A 160 8.10 -5.17 5.02
CA ILE A 160 8.61 -6.47 4.57
C ILE A 160 10.11 -6.40 4.29
N MET A 161 10.61 -5.35 3.63
CA MET A 161 12.01 -5.25 3.24
C MET A 161 12.93 -5.00 4.43
N ASN A 162 12.52 -4.21 5.42
CA ASN A 162 13.29 -4.04 6.66
C ASN A 162 13.38 -5.34 7.45
N PHE A 163 12.29 -6.13 7.50
CA PHE A 163 12.32 -7.47 8.10
C PHE A 163 13.20 -8.44 7.32
N ALA A 164 13.10 -8.43 5.99
CA ALA A 164 13.94 -9.25 5.11
C ALA A 164 15.43 -8.91 5.28
N ALA A 165 15.78 -7.63 5.42
CA ALA A 165 17.14 -7.18 5.64
C ALA A 165 17.74 -7.80 6.93
N LEU A 166 16.94 -7.88 8.00
CA LEU A 166 17.37 -8.52 9.23
C LEU A 166 17.69 -10.01 9.05
N ILE A 167 16.80 -10.74 8.36
CA ILE A 167 17.00 -12.17 8.07
C ILE A 167 18.24 -12.37 7.21
N MET A 168 18.42 -11.55 6.19
CA MET A 168 19.61 -11.63 5.33
C MET A 168 20.88 -11.32 6.09
N GLN A 169 20.89 -10.26 6.91
CA GLN A 169 22.04 -9.90 7.73
C GLN A 169 22.45 -11.04 8.68
N SER A 170 21.48 -11.66 9.37
CA SER A 170 21.75 -12.78 10.27
C SER A 170 22.28 -14.03 9.56
N SER A 171 21.95 -14.19 8.27
CA SER A 171 22.45 -15.33 7.46
C SER A 171 23.86 -15.13 6.95
N TYR A 172 24.33 -13.89 6.82
CA TYR A 172 25.68 -13.58 6.36
C TYR A 172 26.71 -13.43 7.49
N MET A 173 26.23 -13.08 8.69
CA MET A 173 27.14 -12.96 9.87
C MET A 173 27.04 -14.22 10.71
N GLU A 174 28.01 -15.14 10.53
CA GLU A 174 28.11 -16.34 11.33
C GLU A 174 28.24 -15.99 12.83
N GLY A 175 27.23 -16.41 13.61
CA GLY A 175 27.19 -16.23 15.06
C GLY A 175 26.40 -15.03 15.59
N GLU A 176 25.96 -14.09 14.78
CA GLU A 176 25.04 -13.04 15.23
C GLU A 176 23.60 -13.57 15.29
N LYS A 177 23.10 -13.65 16.51
CA LYS A 177 21.66 -13.95 16.73
C LYS A 177 20.82 -12.77 16.28
N ILE A 178 19.69 -13.06 15.63
CA ILE A 178 18.65 -12.06 15.37
C ILE A 178 18.34 -11.33 16.67
N SER A 179 18.70 -10.04 16.75
CA SER A 179 18.47 -9.24 17.93
C SER A 179 17.35 -8.23 17.70
N LEU A 180 16.54 -7.99 18.72
CA LEU A 180 15.50 -6.98 18.66
C LEU A 180 16.10 -5.57 18.45
N ALA A 181 17.32 -5.33 18.93
CA ALA A 181 18.03 -4.07 18.72
C ALA A 181 18.40 -3.86 17.25
N ALA A 182 18.89 -4.89 16.54
CA ALA A 182 19.17 -4.82 15.12
C ALA A 182 17.91 -4.58 14.29
N LEU A 183 16.79 -5.26 14.64
CA LEU A 183 15.51 -5.03 14.01
C LEU A 183 15.06 -3.56 14.16
N LYS A 184 15.13 -3.02 15.36
CA LYS A 184 14.78 -1.62 15.63
C LYS A 184 15.65 -0.65 14.85
N ALA A 185 16.95 -0.89 14.78
CA ALA A 185 17.88 -0.05 14.03
C ALA A 185 17.51 -0.01 12.54
N LEU A 186 17.24 -1.19 11.93
CA LEU A 186 16.84 -1.27 10.52
C LEU A 186 15.57 -0.51 10.22
N TYR A 187 14.54 -0.61 11.08
CA TYR A 187 13.30 0.14 10.88
C TYR A 187 13.49 1.65 11.06
N ILE A 188 14.33 2.10 11.99
CA ILE A 188 14.61 3.53 12.18
C ILE A 188 15.39 4.10 11.00
N THR A 189 16.44 3.42 10.57
CA THR A 189 17.30 3.86 9.45
C THR A 189 16.64 3.70 8.09
N GLY A 190 15.69 2.76 7.95
CA GLY A 190 14.92 2.52 6.73
C GLY A 190 13.88 3.60 6.42
N VAL A 191 13.30 4.25 7.46
CA VAL A 191 12.22 5.24 7.29
C VAL A 191 12.52 6.31 6.22
N PRO A 192 13.67 6.97 6.16
CA PRO A 192 13.93 7.99 5.14
C PRO A 192 13.87 7.42 3.71
N TYR A 193 14.43 6.24 3.48
CA TYR A 193 14.41 5.56 2.19
C TYR A 193 13.00 5.15 1.79
N ASP A 194 12.25 4.59 2.75
CA ASP A 194 10.88 4.14 2.52
C ASP A 194 9.96 5.32 2.19
N ILE A 195 10.13 6.47 2.87
CA ILE A 195 9.41 7.72 2.55
C ILE A 195 9.75 8.21 1.14
N MET A 196 11.03 8.28 0.78
CA MET A 196 11.45 8.74 -0.55
C MET A 196 10.90 7.82 -1.65
N HIS A 197 10.97 6.51 -1.45
CA HIS A 197 10.46 5.53 -2.41
C HIS A 197 8.93 5.64 -2.55
N ALA A 198 8.21 5.70 -1.43
CA ALA A 198 6.75 5.84 -1.43
C ALA A 198 6.30 7.17 -2.06
N ALA A 199 6.99 8.28 -1.75
CA ALA A 199 6.69 9.59 -2.30
C ALA A 199 6.93 9.65 -3.82
N GLY A 200 8.05 9.10 -4.29
CA GLY A 200 8.36 9.02 -5.72
C GLY A 200 7.32 8.21 -6.49
N ALA A 201 6.91 7.05 -5.96
CA ALA A 201 5.87 6.23 -6.58
C ALA A 201 4.49 6.92 -6.56
N ALA A 202 4.14 7.58 -5.45
CA ALA A 202 2.90 8.33 -5.32
C ALA A 202 2.84 9.50 -6.31
N LEU A 203 3.94 10.22 -6.48
CA LEU A 203 4.05 11.30 -7.47
C LEU A 203 3.85 10.77 -8.89
N CYS A 204 4.47 9.65 -9.25
CA CYS A 204 4.26 9.01 -10.55
C CYS A 204 2.80 8.62 -10.77
N VAL A 205 2.14 8.04 -9.75
CA VAL A 205 0.72 7.68 -9.84
C VAL A 205 -0.17 8.92 -9.93
N PHE A 206 0.15 9.98 -9.21
CA PHE A 206 -0.58 11.25 -9.28
C PHE A 206 -0.55 11.85 -10.68
N LEU A 207 0.62 11.89 -11.30
CA LEU A 207 0.80 12.52 -12.62
C LEU A 207 0.33 11.64 -13.77
N LEU A 208 0.58 10.34 -13.71
CA LEU A 208 0.41 9.42 -14.83
C LEU A 208 -0.76 8.44 -14.64
N GLY A 209 -1.35 8.35 -13.45
CA GLY A 209 -2.35 7.33 -13.12
C GLY A 209 -3.59 7.41 -14.01
N GLU A 210 -4.26 8.56 -14.04
CA GLU A 210 -5.46 8.71 -14.86
C GLU A 210 -5.24 8.53 -16.36
N PRO A 211 -4.19 9.18 -16.99
CA PRO A 211 -3.90 8.94 -18.40
C PRO A 211 -3.63 7.46 -18.72
N PHE A 212 -2.92 6.76 -17.82
CA PHE A 212 -2.62 5.35 -17.97
C PHE A 212 -3.87 4.48 -17.91
N LEU A 213 -4.72 4.69 -16.91
CA LEU A 213 -5.97 3.96 -16.75
C LEU A 213 -6.92 4.16 -17.94
N LYS A 214 -7.06 5.41 -18.41
CA LYS A 214 -7.87 5.72 -19.60
C LYS A 214 -7.37 5.03 -20.86
N LYS A 215 -6.05 4.88 -21.01
CA LYS A 215 -5.47 4.12 -22.15
C LYS A 215 -5.75 2.63 -22.07
N ILE A 216 -5.58 2.02 -20.87
CA ILE A 216 -5.88 0.59 -20.69
C ILE A 216 -7.35 0.32 -20.94
N GLU A 217 -8.25 1.15 -20.40
CA GLU A 217 -9.69 1.04 -20.62
C GLU A 217 -10.05 1.04 -22.12
N ARG A 218 -9.47 1.97 -22.89
CA ARG A 218 -9.68 1.99 -24.36
C ARG A 218 -9.23 0.71 -25.05
N VAL A 219 -8.12 0.12 -24.60
CA VAL A 219 -7.62 -1.17 -25.14
C VAL A 219 -8.58 -2.28 -24.76
N GLN A 220 -9.05 -2.34 -23.53
CA GLN A 220 -10.02 -3.34 -23.08
C GLN A 220 -11.32 -3.25 -23.88
N ILE A 221 -11.85 -2.04 -24.11
CA ILE A 221 -13.04 -1.82 -24.95
C ILE A 221 -12.79 -2.30 -26.38
N LYS A 222 -11.67 -1.88 -26.98
CA LYS A 222 -11.36 -2.20 -28.36
C LYS A 222 -11.25 -3.70 -28.64
N TYR A 223 -10.73 -4.46 -27.71
CA TYR A 223 -10.48 -5.89 -27.86
C TYR A 223 -11.50 -6.78 -27.15
N GLY A 224 -12.57 -6.21 -26.60
CA GLY A 224 -13.63 -6.96 -25.91
C GLY A 224 -13.13 -7.71 -24.67
N ILE A 225 -12.05 -7.27 -24.06
CA ILE A 225 -11.48 -7.90 -22.86
C ILE A 225 -12.27 -7.41 -21.63
N TYR A 226 -13.56 -7.75 -21.60
CA TYR A 226 -14.37 -7.54 -20.42
C TYR A 226 -14.34 -8.80 -19.56
N ARG A 227 -13.96 -8.66 -18.33
CA ARG A 227 -14.17 -9.70 -17.33
C ARG A 227 -15.54 -9.41 -16.68
N ASN A 228 -16.52 -10.26 -16.96
CA ASN A 228 -17.81 -10.27 -16.25
C ASN A 228 -17.62 -10.44 -14.76
#